data_d1a812c27ce3703268fde9546725d8bc
#
_entry.id   d1a812c27ce3703268fde9546725d8bc
#
_cell.length_a   1.000
_cell.length_b   1.000
_cell.length_c   1.000
_cell.angle_alpha   90.00
_cell.angle_beta   90.00
_cell.angle_gamma   90.00
#
_symmetry.space_group_name_H-M   'P 1'
#
loop_
_entity.id
_entity.type
_entity.pdbx_description
1 polymer ?
#
loop_
_entity_poly.entity_id
_entity_poly.type
_entity_poly.pdbx_seq_one_letter_code
_entity_poly.pdbx_strand_id
1 'polypeptide(L)'
;SDFYYLTHFPEPEAVVVLVPGREHGEYILFCRERSPEKETWEGRRAGLDGARELYGADDAFPIDDIDEILPGLLENREKVFYSMGRDADFDVHLMGWVNEVRAKARNGVHAPGEFVDLNHMLHEMRLFKGADEIKLMRRAAKISSAAHRRAMQVCRPGKMEYEIEAELWYEFKKGGSQFPAYPAIVGGGANSCILHYNENNA
;
A
#
# COMPACT_ATOMS: atom_id res chain seq x y z
N SER A 1 -2.67 1.20 -2.66
CA SER A 1 -1.39 0.87 -3.34
C SER A 1 -1.45 -0.56 -3.86
N ASP A 2 -0.59 -0.89 -4.82
CA ASP A 2 -0.47 -2.25 -5.37
C ASP A 2 0.06 -3.22 -4.31
N PHE A 3 1.00 -2.76 -3.49
CA PHE A 3 1.50 -3.52 -2.35
C PHE A 3 0.37 -3.96 -1.41
N TYR A 4 -0.50 -3.03 -1.00
CA TYR A 4 -1.63 -3.35 -0.13
C TYR A 4 -2.66 -4.26 -0.82
N TYR A 5 -2.86 -4.10 -2.13
CA TYR A 5 -3.74 -4.97 -2.91
C TYR A 5 -3.27 -6.44 -2.88
N LEU A 6 -1.96 -6.66 -2.96
CA LEU A 6 -1.37 -8.00 -2.95
C LEU A 6 -1.29 -8.61 -1.55
N THR A 7 -0.98 -7.80 -0.53
CA THR A 7 -0.57 -8.31 0.79
C THR A 7 -1.58 -8.06 1.90
N HIS A 8 -2.43 -7.05 1.76
CA HIS A 8 -3.22 -6.43 2.83
C HIS A 8 -2.38 -5.94 4.03
N PHE A 9 -1.06 -5.94 3.93
CA PHE A 9 -0.15 -5.48 4.98
C PHE A 9 -0.13 -3.94 5.04
N PRO A 10 -0.53 -3.32 6.17
CA PRO A 10 -0.77 -1.89 6.24
C PRO A 10 0.44 -1.07 6.68
N GLU A 11 1.52 -1.73 7.12
CA GLU A 11 2.66 -1.04 7.71
C GLU A 11 3.63 -0.51 6.64
N PRO A 12 4.31 0.61 6.90
CA PRO A 12 5.39 1.11 6.06
C PRO A 12 6.66 0.25 6.21
N GLU A 13 7.68 0.56 5.41
CA GLU A 13 8.97 -0.12 5.44
C GLU A 13 8.80 -1.64 5.27
N ALA A 14 8.12 -2.03 4.19
CA ALA A 14 7.90 -3.42 3.89
C ALA A 14 8.08 -3.72 2.40
N VAL A 15 8.62 -4.89 2.11
CA VAL A 15 8.82 -5.39 0.75
C VAL A 15 8.23 -6.79 0.63
N VAL A 16 7.45 -7.03 -0.42
CA VAL A 16 6.94 -8.35 -0.76
C VAL A 16 7.76 -8.96 -1.90
N VAL A 17 8.12 -10.21 -1.74
CA VAL A 17 8.78 -11.01 -2.78
C VAL A 17 7.97 -12.26 -3.03
N LEU A 18 7.55 -12.47 -4.26
CA LEU A 18 6.87 -13.68 -4.70
C LEU A 18 7.84 -14.51 -5.54
N VAL A 19 8.10 -15.73 -5.09
CA VAL A 19 9.06 -16.65 -5.74
C VAL A 19 8.36 -17.96 -6.07
N PRO A 20 7.64 -18.03 -7.21
CA PRO A 20 6.91 -19.23 -7.61
C PRO A 20 7.83 -20.45 -7.67
N GLY A 21 7.36 -21.58 -7.12
CA GLY A 21 8.10 -22.85 -7.07
C GLY A 21 9.21 -22.93 -6.01
N ARG A 22 9.30 -21.96 -5.09
CA ARG A 22 10.23 -22.05 -3.97
C ARG A 22 9.74 -23.09 -2.94
N GLU A 23 10.58 -24.05 -2.59
CA GLU A 23 10.23 -25.17 -1.71
C GLU A 23 9.82 -24.71 -0.29
N HIS A 24 10.45 -23.67 0.22
CA HIS A 24 10.22 -23.12 1.57
C HIS A 24 9.17 -22.01 1.61
N GLY A 25 8.24 -22.00 0.65
CA GLY A 25 7.19 -20.99 0.55
C GLY A 25 7.44 -19.95 -0.55
N GLU A 26 6.37 -19.51 -1.19
CA GLU A 26 6.43 -18.64 -2.36
C GLU A 26 6.21 -17.17 -2.03
N TYR A 27 5.50 -16.88 -0.92
CA TYR A 27 5.17 -15.54 -0.47
C TYR A 27 6.05 -15.14 0.71
N ILE A 28 6.97 -14.21 0.47
CA ILE A 28 7.94 -13.72 1.44
C ILE A 28 7.65 -12.25 1.73
N LEU A 29 7.61 -11.88 3.01
CA LEU A 29 7.40 -10.51 3.44
C LEU A 29 8.60 -10.03 4.28
N PHE A 30 9.27 -8.99 3.81
CA PHE A 30 10.23 -8.23 4.62
C PHE A 30 9.46 -7.13 5.34
N CYS A 31 9.59 -7.02 6.64
CA CYS A 31 8.88 -6.02 7.42
C CYS A 31 9.65 -5.65 8.70
N ARG A 32 9.18 -4.63 9.39
CA ARG A 32 9.77 -4.22 10.67
C ARG A 32 9.51 -5.26 11.74
N GLU A 33 10.53 -5.53 12.55
CA GLU A 33 10.37 -6.35 13.74
C GLU A 33 9.54 -5.65 14.81
N ARG A 34 9.00 -6.43 15.73
CA ARG A 34 8.38 -5.91 16.94
C ARG A 34 9.44 -5.24 17.83
N SER A 35 9.08 -4.09 18.37
CA SER A 35 9.90 -3.36 19.32
C SER A 35 8.99 -2.70 20.36
N PRO A 36 8.90 -3.25 21.58
CA PRO A 36 8.04 -2.69 22.64
C PRO A 36 8.31 -1.21 22.92
N GLU A 37 9.58 -0.79 22.81
CA GLU A 37 9.97 0.60 22.97
C GLU A 37 9.36 1.48 21.87
N LYS A 38 9.56 1.13 20.60
CA LYS A 38 9.03 1.89 19.46
C LYS A 38 7.51 1.81 19.39
N GLU A 39 6.94 0.63 19.69
CA GLU A 39 5.48 0.43 19.69
C GLU A 39 4.75 1.31 20.72
N THR A 40 5.42 1.70 21.80
CA THR A 40 4.88 2.65 22.78
C THR A 40 4.62 4.03 22.17
N TRP A 41 5.42 4.43 21.19
CA TRP A 41 5.34 5.75 20.55
C TRP A 41 4.60 5.72 19.20
N GLU A 42 4.83 4.69 18.41
CA GLU A 42 4.40 4.61 17.00
C GLU A 42 3.16 3.74 16.80
N GLY A 43 2.74 2.98 17.81
CA GLY A 43 1.68 2.00 17.72
C GLY A 43 2.20 0.58 17.44
N ARG A 44 1.30 -0.38 17.53
CA ARG A 44 1.62 -1.81 17.41
C ARG A 44 2.15 -2.14 16.02
N ARG A 45 3.15 -3.04 15.99
CA ARG A 45 3.68 -3.65 14.77
C ARG A 45 3.27 -5.11 14.70
N ALA A 46 3.01 -5.61 13.51
CA ALA A 46 2.74 -7.03 13.27
C ALA A 46 3.96 -7.89 13.62
N GLY A 47 5.15 -7.40 13.23
CA GLY A 47 6.38 -8.17 13.33
C GLY A 47 6.38 -9.39 12.42
N LEU A 48 7.41 -10.21 12.52
CA LEU A 48 7.58 -11.37 11.65
C LEU A 48 6.50 -12.45 11.88
N ASP A 49 6.10 -12.67 13.13
CA ASP A 49 5.04 -13.62 13.45
C ASP A 49 3.68 -13.14 12.91
N GLY A 50 3.35 -11.86 13.12
CA GLY A 50 2.12 -11.29 12.57
C GLY A 50 2.10 -11.29 11.05
N ALA A 51 3.24 -11.10 10.38
CA ALA A 51 3.34 -11.23 8.93
C ALA A 51 2.89 -12.61 8.44
N ARG A 52 3.27 -13.68 9.15
CA ARG A 52 2.88 -15.06 8.84
C ARG A 52 1.44 -15.35 9.25
N GLU A 53 1.08 -15.07 10.51
CA GLU A 53 -0.19 -15.49 11.10
C GLU A 53 -1.40 -14.65 10.62
N LEU A 54 -1.22 -13.35 10.42
CA LEU A 54 -2.30 -12.42 10.09
C LEU A 54 -2.37 -12.07 8.60
N TYR A 55 -1.21 -12.07 7.92
CA TYR A 55 -1.11 -11.65 6.52
C TYR A 55 -0.73 -12.80 5.58
N GLY A 56 -0.56 -14.02 6.12
CA GLY A 56 -0.41 -15.23 5.34
C GLY A 56 0.91 -15.36 4.59
N ALA A 57 1.95 -14.63 5.01
CA ALA A 57 3.28 -14.84 4.45
C ALA A 57 3.78 -16.26 4.80
N ASP A 58 4.31 -16.96 3.82
CA ASP A 58 4.94 -18.26 4.05
C ASP A 58 6.23 -18.09 4.86
N ASP A 59 6.95 -16.99 4.58
CA ASP A 59 8.18 -16.63 5.27
C ASP A 59 8.23 -15.12 5.53
N ALA A 60 8.89 -14.71 6.62
CA ALA A 60 9.02 -13.30 6.97
C ALA A 60 10.39 -13.01 7.56
N PHE A 61 10.99 -11.90 7.13
CA PHE A 61 12.32 -11.47 7.53
C PHE A 61 12.31 -10.00 7.97
N PRO A 62 13.26 -9.60 8.83
CA PRO A 62 13.47 -8.18 9.12
C PRO A 62 13.75 -7.40 7.84
N ILE A 63 13.18 -6.22 7.72
CA ILE A 63 13.45 -5.34 6.56
C ILE A 63 14.94 -4.93 6.51
N ASP A 64 15.58 -4.83 7.65
CA ASP A 64 16.99 -4.47 7.77
C ASP A 64 17.94 -5.56 7.19
N ASP A 65 17.46 -6.80 7.08
CA ASP A 65 18.24 -7.94 6.54
C ASP A 65 18.03 -8.14 5.03
N ILE A 66 17.30 -7.23 4.36
CA ILE A 66 16.94 -7.38 2.95
C ILE A 66 18.16 -7.49 2.03
N ASP A 67 19.21 -6.74 2.32
CA ASP A 67 20.43 -6.72 1.53
C ASP A 67 21.18 -8.06 1.58
N GLU A 68 21.07 -8.80 2.70
CA GLU A 68 21.70 -10.10 2.87
C GLU A 68 20.87 -11.24 2.25
N ILE A 69 19.55 -11.14 2.28
CA ILE A 69 18.66 -12.24 1.93
C ILE A 69 18.21 -12.17 0.45
N LEU A 70 17.87 -10.99 -0.04
CA LEU A 70 17.26 -10.82 -1.36
C LEU A 70 18.18 -11.26 -2.51
N PRO A 71 19.51 -11.07 -2.49
CA PRO A 71 20.39 -11.62 -3.52
C PRO A 71 20.22 -13.14 -3.68
N GLY A 72 20.07 -13.89 -2.58
CA GLY A 72 19.83 -15.33 -2.61
C GLY A 72 18.51 -15.73 -3.28
N LEU A 73 17.48 -14.90 -3.16
CA LEU A 73 16.19 -15.14 -3.82
C LEU A 73 16.23 -14.88 -5.33
N LEU A 74 17.18 -14.06 -5.79
CA LEU A 74 17.43 -13.77 -7.21
C LEU A 74 18.28 -14.83 -7.90
N GLU A 75 19.01 -15.65 -7.16
CA GLU A 75 19.89 -16.68 -7.73
C GLU A 75 19.13 -17.67 -8.60
N ASN A 76 19.67 -17.91 -9.79
CA ASN A 76 19.12 -18.86 -10.78
C ASN A 76 17.68 -18.55 -11.24
N ARG A 77 17.28 -17.27 -11.15
CA ARG A 77 16.03 -16.79 -11.75
C ARG A 77 16.31 -16.19 -13.12
N GLU A 78 15.42 -16.43 -14.06
CA GLU A 78 15.54 -15.88 -15.42
C GLU A 78 15.06 -14.44 -15.48
N LYS A 79 13.99 -14.12 -14.73
CA LYS A 79 13.25 -12.85 -14.82
C LYS A 79 12.95 -12.26 -13.45
N VAL A 80 12.93 -10.94 -13.41
CA VAL A 80 12.39 -10.15 -12.31
C VAL A 80 11.23 -9.32 -12.81
N PHE A 81 10.09 -9.44 -12.14
CA PHE A 81 8.94 -8.58 -12.37
C PHE A 81 8.96 -7.46 -11.33
N TYR A 82 9.20 -6.25 -11.79
CA TYR A 82 9.36 -5.09 -10.91
C TYR A 82 8.98 -3.80 -11.65
N SER A 83 8.41 -2.83 -10.93
CA SER A 83 8.01 -1.53 -11.49
C SER A 83 9.17 -0.54 -11.48
N MET A 84 10.13 -0.70 -12.40
CA MET A 84 11.32 0.16 -12.51
C MET A 84 10.96 1.63 -12.71
N GLY A 85 11.73 2.52 -12.10
CA GLY A 85 11.56 3.97 -12.22
C GLY A 85 10.50 4.57 -11.30
N ARG A 86 9.85 3.75 -10.48
CA ARG A 86 8.84 4.20 -9.51
C ARG A 86 9.46 4.64 -8.19
N ASP A 87 10.53 3.98 -7.79
CA ASP A 87 11.33 4.28 -6.60
C ASP A 87 12.81 4.18 -6.98
N ALA A 88 13.47 5.35 -7.12
CA ALA A 88 14.83 5.43 -7.61
C ALA A 88 15.86 4.78 -6.65
N ASP A 89 15.63 4.88 -5.35
CA ASP A 89 16.53 4.29 -4.36
C ASP A 89 16.42 2.77 -4.39
N PHE A 90 15.21 2.23 -4.48
CA PHE A 90 15.00 0.80 -4.61
C PHE A 90 15.53 0.24 -5.94
N ASP A 91 15.43 1.02 -7.04
CA ASP A 91 16.02 0.64 -8.34
C ASP A 91 17.54 0.42 -8.20
N VAL A 92 18.23 1.31 -7.47
CA VAL A 92 19.67 1.21 -7.22
C VAL A 92 19.99 -0.04 -6.38
N HIS A 93 19.23 -0.30 -5.33
CA HIS A 93 19.40 -1.49 -4.49
C HIS A 93 19.18 -2.77 -5.30
N LEU A 94 18.11 -2.85 -6.09
CA LEU A 94 17.83 -4.02 -6.94
C LEU A 94 18.98 -4.31 -7.90
N MET A 95 19.54 -3.28 -8.53
CA MET A 95 20.70 -3.45 -9.41
C MET A 95 21.95 -3.87 -8.65
N GLY A 96 22.14 -3.39 -7.42
CA GLY A 96 23.18 -3.85 -6.51
C GLY A 96 23.09 -5.35 -6.25
N TRP A 97 21.95 -5.84 -5.82
CA TRP A 97 21.69 -7.26 -5.54
C TRP A 97 21.89 -8.14 -6.78
N VAL A 98 21.43 -7.69 -7.94
CA VAL A 98 21.66 -8.40 -9.22
C VAL A 98 23.17 -8.49 -9.53
N ASN A 99 23.93 -7.43 -9.27
CA ASN A 99 25.37 -7.42 -9.49
C ASN A 99 26.11 -8.35 -8.51
N GLU A 100 25.66 -8.46 -7.27
CA GLU A 100 26.19 -9.44 -6.33
C GLU A 100 26.01 -10.88 -6.83
N VAL A 101 24.80 -11.19 -7.36
CA VAL A 101 24.56 -12.50 -7.97
C VAL A 101 25.45 -12.73 -9.19
N ARG A 102 25.63 -11.69 -10.05
CA ARG A 102 26.53 -11.77 -11.21
C ARG A 102 27.98 -12.07 -10.81
N ALA A 103 28.44 -11.55 -9.68
CA ALA A 103 29.78 -11.83 -9.16
C ALA A 103 29.98 -13.30 -8.80
N LYS A 104 28.91 -14.05 -8.52
CA LYS A 104 28.91 -15.49 -8.20
C LYS A 104 28.91 -16.40 -9.44
N ALA A 105 28.96 -15.86 -10.67
CA ALA A 105 28.86 -16.62 -11.92
C ALA A 105 29.90 -17.73 -12.06
N ARG A 106 31.11 -17.55 -11.50
CA ARG A 106 32.16 -18.59 -11.49
C ARG A 106 31.79 -19.82 -10.66
N ASN A 107 30.82 -19.68 -9.75
CA ASN A 107 30.31 -20.77 -8.92
C ASN A 107 29.09 -21.47 -9.55
N GLY A 108 28.77 -21.18 -10.80
CA GLY A 108 27.63 -21.75 -11.52
C GLY A 108 26.28 -21.09 -11.19
N VAL A 109 26.29 -19.95 -10.52
CA VAL A 109 25.09 -19.18 -10.21
C VAL A 109 24.84 -18.17 -11.33
N HIS A 110 23.59 -18.02 -11.77
CA HIS A 110 23.23 -16.98 -12.74
C HIS A 110 22.30 -15.95 -12.12
N ALA A 111 22.51 -14.71 -12.53
CA ALA A 111 21.62 -13.60 -12.22
C ALA A 111 20.49 -13.51 -13.24
N PRO A 112 19.36 -12.89 -12.89
CA PRO A 112 18.30 -12.58 -13.83
C PRO A 112 18.79 -11.78 -15.03
N GLY A 113 18.36 -12.19 -16.23
CA GLY A 113 18.68 -11.52 -17.49
C GLY A 113 17.57 -10.63 -18.03
N GLU A 114 16.33 -10.83 -17.56
CA GLU A 114 15.16 -10.09 -18.00
C GLU A 114 14.49 -9.35 -16.86
N PHE A 115 14.13 -8.08 -17.12
CA PHE A 115 13.34 -7.25 -16.22
C PHE A 115 12.02 -6.90 -16.90
N VAL A 116 10.91 -7.25 -16.27
CA VAL A 116 9.58 -7.07 -16.83
C VAL A 116 8.80 -6.11 -15.94
N ASP A 117 8.16 -5.11 -16.56
CA ASP A 117 7.31 -4.18 -15.82
C ASP A 117 6.11 -4.90 -15.19
N LEU A 118 6.06 -4.87 -13.86
CA LEU A 118 4.99 -5.46 -13.06
C LEU A 118 3.68 -4.68 -13.18
N ASN A 119 3.73 -3.38 -13.51
CA ASN A 119 2.55 -2.52 -13.50
C ASN A 119 1.44 -3.04 -14.41
N HIS A 120 1.79 -3.47 -15.62
CA HIS A 120 0.79 -3.98 -16.57
C HIS A 120 -0.01 -5.16 -15.99
N MET A 121 0.68 -6.12 -15.38
CA MET A 121 0.04 -7.30 -14.78
C MET A 121 -0.89 -6.90 -13.64
N LEU A 122 -0.44 -6.03 -12.74
CA LEU A 122 -1.24 -5.57 -11.61
C LEU A 122 -2.43 -4.72 -12.05
N HIS A 123 -2.28 -3.89 -13.05
CA HIS A 123 -3.37 -3.09 -13.59
C HIS A 123 -4.45 -3.98 -14.23
N GLU A 124 -4.07 -5.00 -15.00
CA GLU A 124 -5.01 -5.97 -15.56
C GLU A 124 -5.74 -6.76 -14.46
N MET A 125 -5.01 -7.24 -13.44
CA MET A 125 -5.64 -7.92 -12.31
C MET A 125 -6.65 -7.02 -11.58
N ARG A 126 -6.36 -5.73 -11.43
CA ARG A 126 -7.21 -4.76 -10.73
C ARG A 126 -8.33 -4.18 -11.60
N LEU A 127 -8.31 -4.41 -12.90
CA LEU A 127 -9.34 -3.93 -13.83
C LEU A 127 -10.70 -4.57 -13.51
N PHE A 128 -10.71 -5.87 -13.29
CA PHE A 128 -11.91 -6.63 -12.95
C PHE A 128 -11.97 -6.86 -11.43
N LYS A 129 -13.03 -6.32 -10.80
CA LYS A 129 -13.17 -6.36 -9.34
C LYS A 129 -13.80 -7.68 -8.91
N GLY A 130 -13.17 -8.34 -7.96
CA GLY A 130 -13.71 -9.50 -7.28
C GLY A 130 -14.93 -9.18 -6.38
N ALA A 131 -15.61 -10.22 -5.92
CA ALA A 131 -16.81 -10.06 -5.11
C ALA A 131 -16.59 -9.27 -3.82
N ASP A 132 -15.45 -9.49 -3.15
CA ASP A 132 -15.11 -8.79 -1.91
C ASP A 132 -14.72 -7.32 -2.16
N GLU A 133 -14.04 -7.03 -3.26
CA GLU A 133 -13.76 -5.66 -3.68
C GLU A 133 -15.06 -4.90 -3.95
N ILE A 134 -16.00 -5.51 -4.69
CA ILE A 134 -17.33 -4.92 -4.95
C ILE A 134 -18.08 -4.67 -3.64
N LYS A 135 -18.00 -5.58 -2.67
CA LYS A 135 -18.60 -5.42 -1.34
C LYS A 135 -18.00 -4.21 -0.59
N LEU A 136 -16.67 -4.05 -0.61
CA LEU A 136 -15.99 -2.90 -0.02
C LEU A 136 -16.37 -1.59 -0.73
N MET A 137 -16.41 -1.57 -2.06
CA MET A 137 -16.84 -0.41 -2.84
C MET A 137 -18.29 -0.01 -2.51
N ARG A 138 -19.20 -0.97 -2.40
CA ARG A 138 -20.60 -0.70 -1.99
C ARG A 138 -20.68 -0.14 -0.57
N ARG A 139 -19.86 -0.64 0.36
CA ARG A 139 -19.78 -0.11 1.72
C ARG A 139 -19.27 1.33 1.72
N ALA A 140 -18.21 1.62 0.99
CA ALA A 140 -17.68 2.98 0.84
C ALA A 140 -18.72 3.94 0.24
N ALA A 141 -19.41 3.53 -0.83
CA ALA A 141 -20.47 4.31 -1.44
C ALA A 141 -21.64 4.58 -0.48
N LYS A 142 -22.02 3.61 0.36
CA LYS A 142 -23.06 3.80 1.39
C LYS A 142 -22.64 4.82 2.45
N ILE A 143 -21.39 4.77 2.90
CA ILE A 143 -20.85 5.74 3.87
C ILE A 143 -20.83 7.14 3.26
N SER A 144 -20.29 7.26 2.04
CA SER A 144 -20.25 8.55 1.32
C SER A 144 -21.63 9.13 1.09
N SER A 145 -22.60 8.32 0.66
CA SER A 145 -23.99 8.78 0.48
C SER A 145 -24.64 9.25 1.79
N ALA A 146 -24.33 8.61 2.92
CA ALA A 146 -24.81 9.05 4.24
C ALA A 146 -24.20 10.40 4.63
N ALA A 147 -22.90 10.57 4.40
CA ALA A 147 -22.19 11.82 4.68
C ALA A 147 -22.73 13.00 3.84
N HIS A 148 -22.94 12.79 2.54
CA HIS A 148 -23.53 13.84 1.69
C HIS A 148 -24.98 14.19 2.09
N ARG A 149 -25.77 13.20 2.46
CA ARG A 149 -27.13 13.49 3.01
C ARG A 149 -27.05 14.29 4.30
N ARG A 150 -26.10 13.99 5.18
CA ARG A 150 -25.89 14.75 6.41
C ARG A 150 -25.46 16.18 6.09
N ALA A 151 -24.50 16.38 5.18
CA ALA A 151 -24.08 17.69 4.73
C ALA A 151 -25.27 18.53 4.21
N MET A 152 -26.12 17.96 3.35
CA MET A 152 -27.34 18.64 2.85
C MET A 152 -28.31 19.02 3.97
N GLN A 153 -28.44 18.20 5.02
CA GLN A 153 -29.33 18.47 6.16
C GLN A 153 -28.85 19.62 7.06
N VAL A 154 -27.51 19.74 7.21
CA VAL A 154 -26.92 20.73 8.12
C VAL A 154 -26.52 22.03 7.44
N CYS A 155 -26.38 22.02 6.12
CA CYS A 155 -26.01 23.18 5.33
C CYS A 155 -27.13 24.23 5.41
N ARG A 156 -26.78 25.42 5.91
CA ARG A 156 -27.70 26.56 6.10
C ARG A 156 -26.93 27.88 5.91
N PRO A 157 -27.57 28.96 5.56
CA PRO A 157 -26.95 30.28 5.55
C PRO A 157 -26.24 30.59 6.87
N GLY A 158 -24.99 31.05 6.81
CA GLY A 158 -24.15 31.34 7.98
C GLY A 158 -23.32 30.16 8.48
N LYS A 159 -23.43 28.99 7.87
CA LYS A 159 -22.50 27.87 8.12
C LYS A 159 -21.18 28.09 7.38
N MET A 160 -20.10 27.85 8.06
CA MET A 160 -18.75 27.90 7.48
C MET A 160 -18.44 26.58 6.76
N GLU A 161 -17.57 26.62 5.77
CA GLU A 161 -17.14 25.46 4.96
C GLU A 161 -16.55 24.34 5.82
N TYR A 162 -15.68 24.69 6.79
CA TYR A 162 -15.08 23.72 7.71
C TYR A 162 -16.10 23.04 8.64
N GLU A 163 -17.23 23.70 8.94
CA GLU A 163 -18.29 23.06 9.73
C GLU A 163 -18.99 21.95 8.93
N ILE A 164 -19.19 22.16 7.64
CA ILE A 164 -19.73 21.14 6.74
C ILE A 164 -18.72 20.02 6.51
N GLU A 165 -17.45 20.37 6.36
CA GLU A 165 -16.37 19.38 6.29
C GLU A 165 -16.33 18.49 7.54
N ALA A 166 -16.44 19.06 8.72
CA ALA A 166 -16.46 18.32 9.98
C ALA A 166 -17.61 17.30 10.05
N GLU A 167 -18.80 17.68 9.53
CA GLU A 167 -19.95 16.75 9.45
C GLU A 167 -19.70 15.58 8.48
N LEU A 168 -19.04 15.84 7.34
CA LEU A 168 -18.63 14.79 6.41
C LEU A 168 -17.64 13.81 7.09
N TRP A 169 -16.62 14.35 7.76
CA TRP A 169 -15.64 13.57 8.51
C TRP A 169 -16.29 12.74 9.62
N TYR A 170 -17.22 13.32 10.37
CA TYR A 170 -17.95 12.61 11.40
C TYR A 170 -18.68 11.38 10.84
N GLU A 171 -19.41 11.54 9.75
CA GLU A 171 -20.13 10.42 9.14
C GLU A 171 -19.18 9.37 8.54
N PHE A 172 -18.04 9.78 7.95
CA PHE A 172 -17.03 8.85 7.48
C PHE A 172 -16.48 7.98 8.62
N LYS A 173 -16.05 8.62 9.72
CA LYS A 173 -15.52 7.92 10.90
C LYS A 173 -16.55 7.03 11.56
N LYS A 174 -17.76 7.52 11.75
CA LYS A 174 -18.89 6.74 12.28
C LYS A 174 -19.23 5.52 11.42
N GLY A 175 -19.09 5.64 10.10
CA GLY A 175 -19.27 4.54 9.16
C GLY A 175 -18.12 3.53 9.14
N GLY A 176 -17.03 3.82 9.84
CA GLY A 176 -15.83 2.97 9.91
C GLY A 176 -14.81 3.22 8.80
N SER A 177 -14.90 4.34 8.09
CA SER A 177 -13.85 4.79 7.17
C SER A 177 -12.72 5.44 7.96
N GLN A 178 -11.48 5.04 7.69
CA GLN A 178 -10.33 5.59 8.41
C GLN A 178 -9.93 6.97 7.87
N PHE A 179 -10.00 7.16 6.57
CA PHE A 179 -9.64 8.39 5.86
C PHE A 179 -10.40 8.48 4.53
N PRO A 180 -10.60 9.69 3.97
CA PRO A 180 -11.14 9.89 2.63
C PRO A 180 -10.08 9.54 1.57
N ALA A 181 -10.51 9.37 0.32
CA ALA A 181 -9.62 9.11 -0.81
C ALA A 181 -8.77 10.34 -1.19
N TYR A 182 -9.28 11.55 -0.90
CA TYR A 182 -8.64 12.83 -1.14
C TYR A 182 -9.21 13.88 -0.15
N PRO A 183 -8.54 15.04 0.06
CA PRO A 183 -9.05 16.11 0.91
C PRO A 183 -10.46 16.53 0.50
N ALA A 184 -11.30 16.85 1.47
CA ALA A 184 -12.64 17.30 1.21
C ALA A 184 -12.64 18.63 0.44
N ILE A 185 -13.54 18.77 -0.51
CA ILE A 185 -13.76 20.00 -1.28
C ILE A 185 -15.12 20.55 -0.87
N VAL A 186 -15.12 21.59 -0.03
CA VAL A 186 -16.33 22.23 0.50
C VAL A 186 -16.25 23.71 0.21
N GLY A 187 -16.80 24.13 -0.92
CA GLY A 187 -16.80 25.53 -1.34
C GLY A 187 -18.17 26.20 -1.15
N GLY A 188 -18.17 27.35 -0.50
CA GLY A 188 -19.32 28.25 -0.36
C GLY A 188 -19.21 29.44 -1.28
N GLY A 189 -20.34 30.00 -1.78
CA GLY A 189 -20.33 31.18 -2.61
C GLY A 189 -19.37 31.12 -3.79
N ALA A 190 -18.45 32.08 -3.90
CA ALA A 190 -17.47 32.15 -4.98
C ALA A 190 -16.46 30.99 -4.97
N ASN A 191 -16.17 30.45 -3.81
CA ASN A 191 -15.23 29.32 -3.66
C ASN A 191 -15.73 28.05 -4.36
N SER A 192 -17.05 27.89 -4.51
CA SER A 192 -17.66 26.78 -5.25
C SER A 192 -17.35 26.78 -6.75
N CYS A 193 -16.76 27.84 -7.27
CA CYS A 193 -16.28 27.92 -8.66
C CYS A 193 -14.82 27.46 -8.82
N ILE A 194 -14.13 27.11 -7.73
CA ILE A 194 -12.75 26.61 -7.75
C ILE A 194 -12.79 25.08 -7.70
N LEU A 195 -12.29 24.44 -8.76
CA LEU A 195 -12.50 23.02 -8.98
C LEU A 195 -11.88 22.11 -7.90
N HIS A 196 -10.68 22.43 -7.42
CA HIS A 196 -9.97 21.69 -6.38
C HIS A 196 -9.73 22.56 -5.14
N TYR A 197 -10.77 23.28 -4.73
CA TYR A 197 -10.74 24.09 -3.52
C TYR A 197 -10.72 23.19 -2.28
N ASN A 198 -9.67 23.28 -1.47
CA ASN A 198 -9.47 22.44 -0.28
C ASN A 198 -9.10 23.23 0.97
N GLU A 199 -9.17 24.56 0.91
CA GLU A 199 -8.92 25.42 2.06
C GLU A 199 -10.07 25.34 3.08
N ASN A 200 -11.30 25.25 2.62
CA ASN A 200 -12.52 25.07 3.41
C ASN A 200 -12.61 26.02 4.62
N ASN A 201 -12.26 27.29 4.45
CA ASN A 201 -12.06 28.24 5.55
C ASN A 201 -13.04 29.44 5.56
N ALA A 202 -13.98 29.51 4.64
CA ALA A 202 -14.97 30.60 4.54
C ALA A 202 -16.35 30.23 5.11
#